data_39ba653eb16849f65e4443b671e923e3
#
_entry.id   39ba653eb16849f65e4443b671e923e3
#
_cell.length_a   1.000
_cell.length_b   1.000
_cell.length_c   1.000
_cell.angle_alpha   90.00
_cell.angle_beta   90.00
_cell.angle_gamma   90.00
#
_symmetry.space_group_name_H-M   'P 1'
#
loop_
_entity.id
_entity.type
_entity.pdbx_description
1 polymer ?
#
loop_
_entity_poly.entity_id
_entity_poly.type
_entity_poly.pdbx_seq_one_letter_code
_entity_poly.pdbx_strand_id
1 'polypeptide(L)'
;MKRFHVHVGVTDIDHSIAFYSSLFGAEPDVVKADYAKWMLEDPRINFAISMREAAAKGIEHVGLQVEDKSELEEVYGRLKAADRPVLEEGATTCCYAQSEKSWIA
;
A
#
# COMPACT_ATOMS: atom_id res chain seq x y z
N MET A 1 6.63 -5.61 -12.96
CA MET A 1 5.82 -6.59 -12.20
C MET A 1 5.07 -5.87 -11.10
N LYS A 2 3.80 -6.17 -10.97
CA LYS A 2 2.92 -5.50 -10.01
C LYS A 2 3.20 -5.95 -8.57
N ARG A 3 2.94 -5.07 -7.61
CA ARG A 3 2.98 -5.39 -6.18
C ARG A 3 1.58 -5.32 -5.61
N PHE A 4 1.27 -6.23 -4.71
CA PHE A 4 0.04 -6.12 -3.95
C PHE A 4 0.24 -5.04 -2.88
N HIS A 5 -0.70 -4.11 -2.79
CA HIS A 5 -0.63 -3.02 -1.83
C HIS A 5 -1.67 -3.23 -0.74
N VAL A 6 -1.22 -3.21 0.51
CA VAL A 6 -2.10 -3.34 1.68
C VAL A 6 -1.75 -2.24 2.67
N HIS A 7 -2.75 -1.54 3.15
CA HIS A 7 -2.58 -0.56 4.22
C HIS A 7 -3.43 -0.98 5.42
N VAL A 8 -2.79 -1.13 6.57
CA VAL A 8 -3.42 -1.59 7.80
C VAL A 8 -3.36 -0.50 8.86
N GLY A 9 -4.50 -0.22 9.48
CA GLY A 9 -4.55 0.66 10.64
C GLY A 9 -4.20 -0.13 11.89
N VAL A 10 -3.31 0.41 12.72
CA VAL A 10 -2.85 -0.25 13.95
C VAL A 10 -3.01 0.67 15.14
N THR A 11 -2.99 0.09 16.34
CA THR A 11 -3.16 0.84 17.59
C THR A 11 -1.84 1.19 18.27
N ASP A 12 -0.76 0.50 17.91
CA ASP A 12 0.58 0.71 18.49
C ASP A 12 1.60 0.53 17.39
N ILE A 13 2.14 1.65 16.90
CA ILE A 13 3.03 1.63 15.75
C ILE A 13 4.35 0.92 16.07
N ASP A 14 4.93 1.16 17.23
CA ASP A 14 6.21 0.55 17.58
C ASP A 14 6.11 -0.97 17.74
N HIS A 15 5.06 -1.43 18.38
CA HIS A 15 4.79 -2.86 18.53
C HIS A 15 4.55 -3.50 17.16
N SER A 16 3.79 -2.83 16.32
CA SER A 16 3.47 -3.34 14.98
C SER A 16 4.70 -3.38 14.09
N ILE A 17 5.56 -2.37 14.16
CA ILE A 17 6.83 -2.38 13.40
C ILE A 17 7.67 -3.58 13.83
N ALA A 18 7.79 -3.83 15.13
CA ALA A 18 8.55 -4.97 15.63
C ALA A 18 7.98 -6.29 15.13
N PHE A 19 6.66 -6.43 15.18
CA PHE A 19 5.98 -7.64 14.73
C PHE A 19 6.21 -7.90 13.23
N TYR A 20 5.95 -6.91 12.40
CA TYR A 20 6.04 -7.09 10.95
C TYR A 20 7.49 -7.18 10.47
N SER A 21 8.41 -6.49 11.13
CA SER A 21 9.84 -6.66 10.83
C SER A 21 10.29 -8.11 11.06
N SER A 22 9.79 -8.73 12.14
CA SER A 22 10.07 -10.14 12.42
C SER A 22 9.40 -11.06 11.40
N LEU A 23 8.13 -10.78 11.10
CA LEU A 23 7.36 -11.60 10.16
C LEU A 23 7.98 -11.59 8.77
N PHE A 24 8.36 -10.42 8.29
CA PHE A 24 8.93 -10.26 6.95
C PHE A 24 10.43 -10.54 6.89
N GLY A 25 11.10 -10.57 8.04
CA GLY A 25 12.55 -10.69 8.07
C GLY A 25 13.26 -9.48 7.49
N ALA A 26 12.65 -8.31 7.62
CA ALA A 26 13.18 -7.07 7.03
C ALA A 26 12.68 -5.86 7.81
N GLU A 27 13.55 -4.84 7.90
CA GLU A 27 13.14 -3.57 8.48
C GLU A 27 12.32 -2.76 7.47
N PRO A 28 11.45 -1.86 7.94
CA PRO A 28 10.68 -1.03 7.00
C PRO A 28 11.57 -0.09 6.21
N ASP A 29 11.15 0.19 4.98
CA ASP A 29 11.84 1.14 4.09
C ASP A 29 11.54 2.58 4.45
N VAL A 30 10.37 2.83 5.05
CA VAL A 30 9.95 4.15 5.49
C VAL A 30 9.42 4.05 6.91
N VAL A 31 9.86 4.96 7.78
CA VAL A 31 9.37 5.05 9.16
C VAL A 31 9.08 6.50 9.49
N LYS A 32 7.88 6.75 9.97
CA LYS A 32 7.44 8.03 10.54
C LYS A 32 6.90 7.79 11.93
N ALA A 33 6.55 8.85 12.65
CA ALA A 33 6.04 8.72 14.01
C ALA A 33 4.76 7.87 14.09
N ASP A 34 3.94 7.91 13.04
CA ASP A 34 2.64 7.25 13.00
C ASP A 34 2.47 6.32 11.78
N TYR A 35 3.58 5.95 11.13
CA TYR A 35 3.52 5.26 9.84
C TYR A 35 4.79 4.47 9.58
N ALA A 36 4.64 3.31 8.94
CA ALA A 36 5.77 2.54 8.42
C ALA A 36 5.36 1.82 7.15
N LYS A 37 6.33 1.57 6.28
CA LYS A 37 6.07 0.90 5.01
C LYS A 37 7.22 -0.02 4.65
N TRP A 38 6.88 -1.21 4.18
CA TRP A 38 7.81 -2.21 3.64
C TRP A 38 7.54 -2.36 2.15
N MET A 39 8.60 -2.26 1.35
CA MET A 39 8.56 -2.54 -0.09
C MET A 39 9.34 -3.82 -0.32
N LEU A 40 8.65 -4.95 -0.36
CA LEU A 40 9.29 -6.26 -0.42
C LEU A 40 9.24 -6.86 -1.82
N GLU A 41 10.24 -7.69 -2.11
CA GLU A 41 10.26 -8.45 -3.36
C GLU A 41 9.78 -9.88 -3.17
N ASP A 42 9.83 -10.41 -1.93
CA ASP A 42 9.39 -11.76 -1.61
C ASP A 42 8.81 -11.80 -0.19
N PRO A 43 7.49 -11.77 -0.02
CA PRO A 43 6.47 -11.64 -1.07
C PRO A 43 6.51 -10.26 -1.73
N ARG A 44 6.08 -10.17 -2.97
CA ARG A 44 6.10 -8.90 -3.70
C ARG A 44 4.92 -8.05 -3.27
N ILE A 45 5.15 -7.22 -2.27
CA ILE A 45 4.11 -6.47 -1.58
C ILE A 45 4.62 -5.09 -1.19
N ASN A 46 3.71 -4.13 -1.25
CA ASN A 46 3.86 -2.81 -0.64
C ASN A 46 2.95 -2.84 0.58
N PHE A 47 3.54 -3.03 1.75
CA PHE A 47 2.78 -3.17 3.00
C PHE A 47 3.01 -1.94 3.86
N ALA A 48 1.93 -1.25 4.21
CA ALA A 48 1.98 -0.04 5.02
C ALA A 48 1.11 -0.18 6.26
N ILE A 49 1.56 0.43 7.34
CA ILE A 49 0.78 0.53 8.58
C ILE A 49 0.74 1.97 9.03
N SER A 50 -0.35 2.36 9.66
CA SER A 50 -0.46 3.69 10.24
C SER A 50 -1.30 3.67 11.51
N MET A 51 -1.05 4.66 12.37
CA MET A 51 -1.73 4.81 13.64
C MET A 51 -2.45 6.16 13.70
N ARG A 52 -2.83 6.70 12.54
CA ARG A 52 -3.53 7.99 12.49
C ARG A 52 -4.96 7.83 13.01
N GLU A 53 -5.43 8.86 13.70
CA GLU A 53 -6.76 8.84 14.30
C GLU A 53 -7.87 8.56 13.30
N ALA A 54 -7.78 9.15 12.13
CA ALA A 54 -8.79 9.00 11.08
C ALA A 54 -8.73 7.66 10.38
N ALA A 55 -7.66 6.87 10.56
CA ALA A 55 -7.51 5.59 9.88
C ALA A 55 -8.36 4.52 10.56
N ALA A 56 -8.96 3.66 9.76
CA ALA A 56 -9.64 2.48 10.26
C ALA A 56 -8.63 1.53 10.90
N LYS A 57 -9.04 0.80 11.93
CA LYS A 57 -8.21 -0.28 12.48
C LYS A 57 -8.44 -1.53 11.66
N GLY A 58 -7.37 -2.30 11.44
CA GLY A 58 -7.39 -3.43 10.53
C GLY A 58 -7.12 -2.96 9.10
N ILE A 59 -7.56 -3.70 8.11
CA ILE A 59 -7.29 -3.36 6.71
C ILE A 59 -8.03 -2.08 6.36
N GLU A 60 -7.27 -1.04 6.00
CA GLU A 60 -7.82 0.24 5.58
C GLU A 60 -8.13 0.20 4.09
N HIS A 61 -7.18 -0.25 3.27
CA HIS A 61 -7.42 -0.44 1.84
C HIS A 61 -6.42 -1.45 1.27
N VAL A 62 -6.78 -1.99 0.12
CA VAL A 62 -5.93 -2.88 -0.67
C VAL A 62 -5.97 -2.44 -2.12
N GLY A 63 -4.95 -2.80 -2.87
CA GLY A 63 -4.90 -2.46 -4.28
C GLY A 63 -3.69 -3.08 -4.95
N LEU A 64 -3.37 -2.57 -6.12
CA LEU A 64 -2.18 -2.97 -6.87
C LEU A 64 -1.32 -1.74 -7.12
N GLN A 65 -0.03 -1.91 -6.92
CA GLN A 65 0.97 -0.94 -7.33
C GLN A 65 1.61 -1.41 -8.62
N VAL A 66 1.64 -0.54 -9.62
CA VAL A 66 2.26 -0.86 -10.90
C VAL A 66 3.57 -0.10 -11.04
N GLU A 67 4.47 -0.60 -11.88
CA GLU A 67 5.79 -0.02 -12.04
C GLU A 67 5.90 0.92 -13.24
N ASP A 68 5.07 0.70 -14.25
CA ASP A 68 5.15 1.48 -15.49
C ASP A 68 3.77 1.73 -16.08
N LYS A 69 3.77 2.59 -17.11
CA LYS A 69 2.53 2.99 -17.78
C LYS A 69 1.83 1.81 -18.45
N SER A 70 2.58 0.85 -18.95
CA SER A 70 2.02 -0.34 -19.59
C SER A 70 1.18 -1.14 -18.60
N GLU A 71 1.70 -1.37 -17.41
CA GLU A 71 0.95 -2.06 -16.36
C GLU A 71 -0.26 -1.25 -15.90
N LEU A 72 -0.12 0.07 -15.84
CA LEU A 72 -1.21 0.97 -15.50
C LEU A 72 -2.37 0.80 -16.48
N GLU A 73 -2.06 0.86 -17.76
CA GLU A 73 -3.06 0.74 -18.83
C GLU A 73 -3.73 -0.63 -18.84
N GLU A 74 -2.96 -1.67 -18.56
CA GLU A 74 -3.48 -3.03 -18.48
C GLU A 74 -4.55 -3.16 -17.39
N VAL A 75 -4.25 -2.71 -16.17
CA VAL A 75 -5.18 -2.80 -15.05
C VAL A 75 -6.38 -1.89 -15.28
N TYR A 76 -6.12 -0.68 -15.74
CA TYR A 76 -7.17 0.29 -16.04
C TYR A 76 -8.14 -0.26 -17.07
N GLY A 77 -7.60 -0.88 -18.13
CA GLY A 77 -8.40 -1.49 -19.18
C GLY A 77 -9.29 -2.62 -18.67
N ARG A 78 -8.74 -3.46 -17.79
CA ARG A 78 -9.53 -4.55 -17.20
C ARG A 78 -10.68 -4.03 -16.34
N LEU A 79 -10.43 -2.99 -15.56
CA LEU A 79 -11.46 -2.40 -14.71
C LEU A 79 -12.56 -1.73 -15.53
N LYS A 80 -12.19 -1.02 -16.60
CA LYS A 80 -13.15 -0.41 -17.50
C LYS A 80 -13.98 -1.45 -18.24
N ALA A 81 -13.33 -2.51 -18.74
CA ALA A 81 -14.03 -3.58 -19.46
C ALA A 81 -15.04 -4.29 -18.56
N ALA A 82 -14.75 -4.38 -17.27
CA ALA A 82 -15.65 -4.98 -16.30
C ALA A 82 -16.69 -4.00 -15.76
N ASP A 83 -16.67 -2.75 -16.23
CA ASP A 83 -17.57 -1.68 -15.75
C ASP A 83 -17.51 -1.52 -14.24
N ARG A 84 -16.29 -1.52 -13.71
CA ARG A 84 -16.06 -1.37 -12.27
C ARG A 84 -15.65 0.05 -11.94
N PRO A 85 -16.07 0.56 -10.77
CA PRO A 85 -15.58 1.86 -10.30
C PRO A 85 -14.07 1.84 -10.17
N VAL A 86 -13.44 2.95 -10.54
CA VAL A 86 -11.99 3.09 -10.46
C VAL A 86 -11.67 4.30 -9.59
N LEU A 87 -10.86 4.08 -8.56
CA LEU A 87 -10.27 5.15 -7.79
C LEU A 87 -8.78 5.13 -8.07
N GLU A 88 -8.31 6.13 -8.83
CA GLU A 88 -6.92 6.24 -9.21
C GLU A 88 -6.26 7.31 -8.35
N GLU A 89 -5.19 6.97 -7.66
CA GLU A 89 -4.49 7.93 -6.81
C GLU A 89 -3.54 8.83 -7.58
N GLY A 90 -3.12 8.40 -8.77
CA GLY A 90 -2.25 9.22 -9.60
C GLY A 90 -0.99 9.66 -8.89
N ALA A 91 -0.56 10.90 -9.16
CA ALA A 91 0.64 11.48 -8.57
C ALA A 91 0.33 12.20 -7.26
N THR A 92 -0.26 11.49 -6.32
CA THR A 92 -0.63 12.04 -5.03
C THR A 92 0.24 11.48 -3.91
N THR A 93 0.25 12.16 -2.78
CA THR A 93 0.92 11.66 -1.59
C THR A 93 -0.12 10.98 -0.71
N CYS A 94 0.09 9.70 -0.47
CA CYS A 94 -0.75 8.91 0.40
C CYS A 94 0.11 8.31 1.50
N CYS A 95 -0.32 8.48 2.77
CA CYS A 95 0.37 7.84 3.88
C CYS A 95 1.87 8.13 3.91
N TYR A 96 2.25 9.39 3.68
CA TYR A 96 3.64 9.85 3.63
C TYR A 96 4.45 9.24 2.48
N ALA A 97 3.80 8.58 1.55
CA ALA A 97 4.47 8.02 0.37
C ALA A 97 3.76 8.49 -0.87
N GLN A 98 4.52 8.92 -1.86
CA GLN A 98 3.95 9.26 -3.15
C GLN A 98 3.63 8.00 -3.92
N SER A 99 2.39 7.91 -4.43
CA SER A 99 1.95 6.79 -5.23
C SER A 99 1.36 7.32 -6.52
N GLU A 100 2.00 7.03 -7.62
CA GLU A 100 1.54 7.49 -8.92
C GLU A 100 0.65 6.48 -9.63
N LYS A 101 0.68 5.24 -9.20
CA LYS A 101 0.08 4.15 -9.96
C LYS A 101 -0.52 3.11 -9.03
N SER A 102 -1.40 3.56 -8.16
CA SER A 102 -2.10 2.67 -7.24
C SER A 102 -3.60 2.72 -7.51
N TRP A 103 -4.24 1.59 -7.34
CA TRP A 103 -5.70 1.49 -7.39
C TRP A 103 -6.18 0.96 -6.06
N ILE A 104 -7.30 1.51 -5.60
CA ILE A 104 -7.91 1.15 -4.33
C ILE A 104 -9.30 0.62 -4.61
N ALA A 105 -9.57 -0.54 -4.08
CA ALA A 105 -10.89 -1.15 -4.22
C ALA A 105 -11.89 -0.56 -3.21
#